data_9a616c167c741025b0aab169f92f1040
#
_entry.id   9a616c167c741025b0aab169f92f1040
#
_cell.length_a   1.000
_cell.length_b   1.000
_cell.length_c   1.000
_cell.angle_alpha   90.00
_cell.angle_beta   90.00
_cell.angle_gamma   90.00
#
_symmetry.space_group_name_H-M   'P 1'
#
loop_
_entity.id
_entity.type
_entity.pdbx_description
1 polymer ?
#
loop_
_entity_poly.entity_id
_entity_poly.type
_entity_poly.pdbx_seq_one_letter_code
_entity_poly.pdbx_strand_id
1 'polypeptide(L)'
;MGYKFNPFTGNLDDVGEGGAAAAVSDIYVIACSNETTDLTTGTAKVTFRMPAAGTLTAVKATVTTAPVGSALIVDINEAGTSVLSTKLSIDDGEETSATAATPAVISDSALADDAEITIDIDQVGSGTAGAGLKVYLYITRG
;
A
#
# COMPACT_ATOMS: atom_id res chain seq x y z
N MET A 1 -27.68 -8.69 -5.25
CA MET A 1 -28.40 -8.97 -6.46
C MET A 1 -28.95 -7.69 -7.08
N GLY A 2 -28.71 -7.47 -8.36
CA GLY A 2 -29.06 -6.23 -8.99
C GLY A 2 -30.42 -6.14 -9.66
N TYR A 3 -31.10 -7.25 -9.84
CA TYR A 3 -32.28 -7.24 -10.69
C TYR A 3 -33.45 -7.98 -10.08
N LYS A 4 -34.61 -7.48 -10.41
CA LYS A 4 -35.88 -8.07 -10.07
C LYS A 4 -36.79 -7.96 -11.26
N PHE A 5 -37.50 -9.03 -11.57
CA PHE A 5 -38.46 -9.01 -12.66
C PHE A 5 -39.65 -8.10 -12.31
N ASN A 6 -39.93 -7.15 -13.18
CA ASN A 6 -41.06 -6.27 -13.04
C ASN A 6 -42.25 -6.75 -13.89
N PRO A 7 -43.30 -7.28 -13.30
CA PRO A 7 -44.41 -7.83 -14.07
C PRO A 7 -45.23 -6.76 -14.81
N PHE A 8 -45.07 -5.49 -14.45
CA PHE A 8 -45.78 -4.40 -15.09
C PHE A 8 -45.16 -3.97 -16.39
N THR A 9 -43.83 -4.06 -16.46
CA THR A 9 -43.10 -3.66 -17.66
C THR A 9 -42.63 -4.87 -18.47
N GLY A 10 -42.61 -6.05 -17.87
CA GLY A 10 -42.06 -7.25 -18.48
C GLY A 10 -40.55 -7.28 -18.53
N ASN A 11 -39.89 -6.37 -17.81
CA ASN A 11 -38.44 -6.24 -17.79
C ASN A 11 -37.87 -6.63 -16.45
N LEU A 12 -36.56 -6.83 -16.44
CA LEU A 12 -35.80 -6.91 -15.22
C LEU A 12 -35.40 -5.51 -14.78
N ASP A 13 -35.82 -5.13 -13.59
CA ASP A 13 -35.46 -3.86 -13.01
C ASP A 13 -34.24 -4.04 -12.12
N ASP A 14 -33.35 -3.07 -12.18
CA ASP A 14 -32.23 -2.98 -11.27
C ASP A 14 -32.73 -2.53 -9.91
N VAL A 15 -32.69 -3.39 -8.94
CA VAL A 15 -33.24 -3.11 -7.62
C VAL A 15 -32.22 -3.14 -6.47
N GLY A 16 -31.00 -3.49 -6.73
CA GLY A 16 -29.99 -3.59 -5.68
C GLY A 16 -28.99 -2.47 -5.71
N GLU A 17 -28.77 -1.93 -6.87
CA GLU A 17 -27.74 -0.92 -7.09
C GLU A 17 -28.26 0.49 -7.00
N GLY A 18 -29.54 0.69 -6.94
CA GLY A 18 -30.13 2.04 -6.97
C GLY A 18 -29.59 2.94 -5.89
N GLY A 19 -29.15 2.38 -4.79
CA GLY A 19 -28.74 3.15 -3.63
C GLY A 19 -27.24 3.23 -3.41
N ALA A 20 -26.46 2.29 -3.86
CA ALA A 20 -25.07 2.26 -3.45
C ALA A 20 -24.20 1.57 -4.49
N ALA A 21 -23.13 2.22 -4.89
CA ALA A 21 -22.07 1.58 -5.60
C ALA A 21 -21.32 0.62 -4.66
N ALA A 22 -20.94 -0.54 -5.13
CA ALA A 22 -20.05 -1.42 -4.40
C ALA A 22 -18.69 -0.74 -4.24
N ALA A 23 -18.06 -0.90 -3.08
CA ALA A 23 -16.70 -0.45 -2.88
C ALA A 23 -15.77 -1.15 -3.87
N VAL A 24 -14.82 -0.40 -4.42
CA VAL A 24 -13.82 -0.91 -5.35
C VAL A 24 -12.53 -1.08 -4.61
N SER A 25 -11.96 -2.27 -4.66
CA SER A 25 -10.65 -2.57 -4.07
C SER A 25 -9.58 -2.51 -5.14
N ASP A 26 -8.56 -1.69 -4.88
CA ASP A 26 -7.39 -1.55 -5.74
C ASP A 26 -6.14 -1.94 -4.97
N ILE A 27 -5.15 -2.44 -5.70
CA ILE A 27 -3.82 -2.68 -5.14
C ILE A 27 -2.82 -1.92 -6.02
N TYR A 28 -2.09 -1.00 -5.41
CA TYR A 28 -1.01 -0.30 -6.08
C TYR A 28 0.31 -0.97 -5.71
N VAL A 29 1.06 -1.41 -6.71
CA VAL A 29 2.40 -1.97 -6.52
C VAL A 29 3.40 -0.92 -7.00
N ILE A 30 4.23 -0.44 -6.09
CA ILE A 30 5.14 0.67 -6.34
C ILE A 30 6.56 0.13 -6.26
N ALA A 31 7.27 0.13 -7.39
CA ALA A 31 8.69 -0.19 -7.42
C ALA A 31 9.48 0.97 -6.81
N CYS A 32 10.19 0.71 -5.74
CA CYS A 32 10.94 1.74 -5.00
C CYS A 32 12.44 1.70 -5.29
N SER A 33 12.89 0.71 -6.06
CA SER A 33 14.28 0.59 -6.49
C SER A 33 14.35 -0.33 -7.70
N ASN A 34 15.53 -0.41 -8.33
CA ASN A 34 15.81 -1.52 -9.24
C ASN A 34 16.02 -2.80 -8.44
N GLU A 35 16.20 -3.92 -9.13
CA GLU A 35 16.21 -5.25 -8.49
C GLU A 35 17.55 -5.66 -7.90
N THR A 36 18.63 -4.98 -8.25
CA THR A 36 19.98 -5.48 -7.95
C THR A 36 20.86 -4.52 -7.17
N THR A 37 20.55 -3.23 -7.19
CA THR A 37 21.36 -2.24 -6.46
C THR A 37 20.96 -2.21 -5.00
N ASP A 38 21.94 -2.17 -4.11
CA ASP A 38 21.72 -2.05 -2.67
C ASP A 38 20.84 -0.85 -2.35
N LEU A 39 19.88 -1.06 -1.48
CA LEU A 39 19.01 0.01 -0.97
C LEU A 39 19.84 0.97 -0.11
N THR A 40 19.40 2.21 -0.12
CA THR A 40 19.98 3.26 0.74
C THR A 40 18.85 3.97 1.46
N THR A 41 19.15 4.45 2.67
CA THR A 41 18.20 5.27 3.42
C THR A 41 17.97 6.61 2.72
N GLY A 42 16.81 7.17 2.94
CA GLY A 42 16.45 8.50 2.43
C GLY A 42 14.97 8.75 2.49
N THR A 43 14.62 10.02 2.39
CA THR A 43 13.23 10.46 2.31
C THR A 43 12.81 10.59 0.85
N ALA A 44 11.52 10.39 0.60
CA ALA A 44 10.94 10.53 -0.73
C ALA A 44 11.72 9.77 -1.81
N LYS A 45 12.06 8.52 -1.51
CA LYS A 45 12.71 7.65 -2.49
C LYS A 45 11.82 7.42 -3.70
N VAL A 46 10.50 7.48 -3.49
CA VAL A 46 9.48 7.50 -4.53
C VAL A 46 8.46 8.57 -4.15
N THR A 47 8.00 9.30 -5.14
CA THR A 47 6.93 10.27 -5.00
C THR A 47 5.91 10.05 -6.11
N PHE A 48 4.64 9.99 -5.75
CA PHE A 48 3.56 9.93 -6.73
C PHE A 48 2.32 10.62 -6.18
N ARG A 49 1.33 10.83 -7.04
CA ARG A 49 0.04 11.40 -6.65
C ARG A 49 -1.03 10.34 -6.63
N MET A 50 -1.93 10.40 -5.66
CA MET A 50 -3.08 9.51 -5.63
C MET A 50 -3.95 9.76 -6.85
N PRO A 51 -4.27 8.71 -7.64
CA PRO A 51 -5.13 8.89 -8.82
C PRO A 51 -6.58 9.18 -8.46
N ALA A 52 -7.00 8.85 -7.24
CA ALA A 52 -8.33 9.13 -6.71
C ALA A 52 -8.28 9.05 -5.19
N ALA A 53 -9.26 9.65 -4.52
CA ALA A 53 -9.41 9.47 -3.08
C ALA A 53 -9.70 8.00 -2.76
N GLY A 54 -9.21 7.53 -1.62
CA GLY A 54 -9.44 6.16 -1.18
C GLY A 54 -9.12 5.96 0.29
N THR A 55 -9.43 4.78 0.77
CA THR A 55 -9.13 4.35 2.13
C THR A 55 -8.04 3.28 2.08
N LEU A 56 -6.92 3.54 2.74
CA LEU A 56 -5.83 2.59 2.86
C LEU A 56 -6.22 1.50 3.87
N THR A 57 -6.33 0.27 3.43
CA THR A 57 -6.80 -0.84 4.26
C THR A 57 -5.66 -1.75 4.72
N ALA A 58 -4.59 -1.83 3.95
CA ALA A 58 -3.42 -2.60 4.29
C ALA A 58 -2.21 -2.07 3.52
N VAL A 59 -1.04 -2.36 4.03
CA VAL A 59 0.24 -2.08 3.38
C VAL A 59 1.13 -3.31 3.46
N LYS A 60 2.04 -3.43 2.49
CA LYS A 60 2.99 -4.53 2.42
C LYS A 60 4.26 -4.06 1.74
N ALA A 61 5.37 -4.62 2.10
CA ALA A 61 6.64 -4.42 1.40
C ALA A 61 7.29 -5.76 1.11
N THR A 62 7.97 -5.85 -0.02
CA THR A 62 8.76 -7.03 -0.41
C THR A 62 10.08 -6.58 -1.01
N VAL A 63 11.07 -7.46 -0.95
CA VAL A 63 12.37 -7.27 -1.59
C VAL A 63 12.74 -8.54 -2.35
N THR A 64 13.63 -8.39 -3.33
CA THR A 64 14.22 -9.54 -4.04
C THR A 64 15.46 -10.05 -3.34
N THR A 65 16.18 -9.17 -2.64
CA THR A 65 17.32 -9.56 -1.78
C THR A 65 16.99 -9.13 -0.35
N ALA A 66 17.01 -10.09 0.56
CA ALA A 66 16.70 -9.85 1.97
C ALA A 66 17.73 -8.93 2.62
N PRO A 67 17.29 -8.04 3.52
CA PRO A 67 18.22 -7.34 4.40
C PRO A 67 18.86 -8.34 5.37
N VAL A 68 20.11 -8.12 5.72
CA VAL A 68 20.82 -8.96 6.70
C VAL A 68 21.51 -8.06 7.72
N GLY A 69 21.44 -8.46 8.98
CA GLY A 69 22.06 -7.76 10.09
C GLY A 69 21.15 -6.78 10.81
N SER A 70 20.16 -6.23 10.12
CA SER A 70 19.09 -5.43 10.69
C SER A 70 17.89 -5.43 9.75
N ALA A 71 16.71 -5.07 10.26
CA ALA A 71 15.50 -4.99 9.46
C ALA A 71 15.55 -3.81 8.49
N LEU A 72 14.89 -3.98 7.36
CA LEU A 72 14.57 -2.89 6.44
C LEU A 72 13.28 -2.21 6.96
N ILE A 73 13.33 -0.90 7.15
CA ILE A 73 12.18 -0.12 7.65
C ILE A 73 11.77 0.89 6.59
N VAL A 74 10.49 0.88 6.26
CA VAL A 74 9.90 1.70 5.20
C VAL A 74 8.73 2.48 5.77
N ASP A 75 8.65 3.75 5.44
CA ASP A 75 7.55 4.63 5.83
C ASP A 75 6.79 5.11 4.60
N ILE A 76 5.53 5.40 4.80
CA ILE A 76 4.64 5.93 3.75
C ILE A 76 4.05 7.22 4.29
N ASN A 77 4.16 8.30 3.52
CA ASN A 77 3.68 9.61 3.92
C ASN A 77 2.64 10.13 2.93
N GLU A 78 1.65 10.82 3.46
CA GLU A 78 0.74 11.65 2.68
C GLU A 78 0.99 13.11 3.05
N ALA A 79 1.26 13.94 2.04
CA ALA A 79 1.55 15.36 2.23
C ALA A 79 2.60 15.62 3.31
N GLY A 80 3.62 14.76 3.38
CA GLY A 80 4.73 14.88 4.30
C GLY A 80 4.50 14.29 5.70
N THR A 81 3.32 13.74 5.96
CA THR A 81 3.00 13.14 7.26
C THR A 81 2.83 11.64 7.12
N SER A 82 3.47 10.86 7.99
CA SER A 82 3.36 9.41 7.96
C SER A 82 1.92 8.97 8.17
N VAL A 83 1.47 8.02 7.36
CA VAL A 83 0.17 7.37 7.53
C VAL A 83 0.25 6.13 8.42
N LEU A 84 1.44 5.81 8.90
CA LEU A 84 1.71 4.65 9.74
C LEU A 84 2.15 5.08 11.13
N SER A 85 1.53 4.56 12.18
CA SER A 85 2.03 4.69 13.54
C SER A 85 3.11 3.66 13.86
N THR A 86 3.06 2.52 13.18
CA THR A 86 4.15 1.54 13.16
C THR A 86 4.53 1.31 11.70
N LYS A 87 5.79 1.53 11.37
CA LYS A 87 6.27 1.49 9.99
C LYS A 87 6.35 0.06 9.47
N LEU A 88 6.39 -0.07 8.15
CA LEU A 88 6.64 -1.35 7.51
C LEU A 88 8.04 -1.85 7.87
N SER A 89 8.14 -3.13 8.21
CA SER A 89 9.41 -3.78 8.50
C SER A 89 9.52 -5.08 7.72
N ILE A 90 10.68 -5.29 7.11
CA ILE A 90 11.09 -6.60 6.60
C ILE A 90 12.22 -7.04 7.49
N ASP A 91 12.00 -8.12 8.23
CA ASP A 91 12.93 -8.55 9.25
C ASP A 91 14.22 -9.11 8.66
N ASP A 92 15.26 -9.15 9.47
CA ASP A 92 16.57 -9.68 9.11
C ASP A 92 16.44 -11.07 8.47
N GLY A 93 16.95 -11.20 7.26
CA GLY A 93 16.92 -12.45 6.50
C GLY A 93 15.61 -12.77 5.79
N GLU A 94 14.62 -11.89 5.87
CA GLU A 94 13.31 -12.10 5.23
C GLU A 94 13.15 -11.25 3.97
N GLU A 95 12.19 -11.63 3.13
CA GLU A 95 11.92 -10.94 1.86
C GLU A 95 10.55 -10.27 1.82
N THR A 96 9.80 -10.31 2.91
CA THR A 96 8.44 -9.79 2.97
C THR A 96 8.12 -9.24 4.35
N SER A 97 7.30 -8.17 4.37
CA SER A 97 6.75 -7.65 5.62
C SER A 97 5.58 -8.47 6.14
N ALA A 98 5.09 -9.44 5.38
CA ALA A 98 3.95 -10.26 5.78
C ALA A 98 4.25 -11.12 7.02
N THR A 99 5.52 -11.44 7.26
CA THR A 99 5.98 -12.23 8.39
C THR A 99 6.68 -11.40 9.45
N ALA A 100 6.63 -10.08 9.35
CA ALA A 100 7.29 -9.20 10.31
C ALA A 100 6.81 -9.45 11.74
N ALA A 101 7.75 -9.50 12.68
CA ALA A 101 7.43 -9.68 14.09
C ALA A 101 6.60 -8.51 14.63
N THR A 102 6.79 -7.32 14.08
CA THR A 102 5.99 -6.14 14.41
C THR A 102 5.31 -5.64 13.14
N PRO A 103 4.05 -6.01 12.91
CA PRO A 103 3.32 -5.58 11.71
C PRO A 103 3.12 -4.07 11.66
N ALA A 104 3.05 -3.52 10.46
CA ALA A 104 2.72 -2.12 10.27
C ALA A 104 1.32 -1.80 10.80
N VAL A 105 1.16 -0.59 11.33
CA VAL A 105 -0.13 -0.10 11.82
C VAL A 105 -0.46 1.19 11.09
N ILE A 106 -1.60 1.20 10.41
CA ILE A 106 -2.11 2.37 9.69
C ILE A 106 -2.80 3.27 10.72
N SER A 107 -2.33 4.51 10.85
CA SER A 107 -2.91 5.51 11.76
C SER A 107 -3.75 6.54 11.02
N ASP A 108 -3.49 6.74 9.73
CA ASP A 108 -4.28 7.63 8.87
C ASP A 108 -4.61 6.89 7.59
N SER A 109 -5.84 6.40 7.49
CA SER A 109 -6.27 5.58 6.36
C SER A 109 -6.88 6.39 5.22
N ALA A 110 -7.29 7.63 5.45
CA ALA A 110 -7.92 8.46 4.43
C ALA A 110 -6.86 9.09 3.53
N LEU A 111 -6.84 8.70 2.27
CA LEU A 111 -5.96 9.27 1.26
C LEU A 111 -6.77 10.17 0.34
N ALA A 112 -6.39 11.43 0.25
CA ALA A 112 -7.11 12.41 -0.55
C ALA A 112 -6.82 12.24 -2.04
N ASP A 113 -7.77 12.66 -2.87
CA ASP A 113 -7.55 12.74 -4.31
C ASP A 113 -6.37 13.67 -4.61
N ASP A 114 -5.50 13.24 -5.51
CA ASP A 114 -4.29 13.98 -5.91
C ASP A 114 -3.31 14.26 -4.76
N ALA A 115 -3.44 13.61 -3.63
CA ALA A 115 -2.50 13.76 -2.53
C ALA A 115 -1.10 13.27 -2.92
N GLU A 116 -0.08 14.00 -2.50
CA GLU A 116 1.29 13.57 -2.69
C GLU A 116 1.63 12.44 -1.72
N ILE A 117 2.01 11.31 -2.27
CA ILE A 117 2.46 10.14 -1.50
C ILE A 117 3.97 10.00 -1.69
N THR A 118 4.67 9.86 -0.60
CA THR A 118 6.11 9.59 -0.62
C THR A 118 6.41 8.31 0.15
N ILE A 119 7.46 7.62 -0.28
CA ILE A 119 7.95 6.42 0.38
C ILE A 119 9.37 6.69 0.81
N ASP A 120 9.61 6.52 2.11
CA ASP A 120 10.91 6.71 2.75
C ASP A 120 11.51 5.35 3.08
N ILE A 121 12.82 5.25 3.03
CA ILE A 121 13.56 4.12 3.59
C ILE A 121 14.31 4.65 4.80
N ASP A 122 13.87 4.22 5.98
CA ASP A 122 14.41 4.73 7.25
C ASP A 122 15.59 3.89 7.74
N GLN A 123 15.63 2.62 7.37
CA GLN A 123 16.71 1.71 7.77
C GLN A 123 16.89 0.64 6.70
N VAL A 124 18.10 0.25 6.47
CA VAL A 124 18.48 -0.88 5.61
C VAL A 124 19.25 -1.91 6.43
N GLY A 125 19.44 -3.11 5.88
CA GLY A 125 20.25 -4.13 6.54
C GLY A 125 21.68 -3.64 6.76
N SER A 126 22.23 -3.93 7.94
CA SER A 126 23.57 -3.46 8.30
C SER A 126 24.68 -4.28 7.64
N GLY A 127 24.44 -5.55 7.34
CA GLY A 127 25.38 -6.41 6.62
C GLY A 127 25.08 -6.45 5.13
N THR A 128 23.84 -6.74 4.78
CA THR A 128 23.32 -6.66 3.41
C THR A 128 22.14 -5.71 3.44
N ALA A 129 22.21 -4.64 2.67
CA ALA A 129 21.17 -3.60 2.71
C ALA A 129 19.79 -4.11 2.31
N GLY A 130 19.74 -5.02 1.36
CA GLY A 130 18.55 -5.43 0.66
C GLY A 130 18.49 -4.79 -0.72
N ALA A 131 17.69 -5.35 -1.62
CA ALA A 131 17.52 -4.83 -2.97
C ALA A 131 16.15 -5.21 -3.53
N GLY A 132 15.67 -4.47 -4.52
CA GLY A 132 14.41 -4.80 -5.20
C GLY A 132 13.18 -4.50 -4.35
N LEU A 133 13.15 -3.35 -3.69
CA LEU A 133 12.01 -2.98 -2.83
C LEU A 133 10.77 -2.64 -3.65
N LYS A 134 9.66 -3.26 -3.27
CA LYS A 134 8.32 -2.93 -3.75
C LYS A 134 7.40 -2.70 -2.57
N VAL A 135 6.55 -1.69 -2.67
CA VAL A 135 5.54 -1.37 -1.66
C VAL A 135 4.17 -1.56 -2.27
N TYR A 136 3.29 -2.20 -1.52
CA TYR A 136 1.92 -2.50 -1.93
C TYR A 136 0.97 -1.70 -1.08
N LEU A 137 0.07 -0.94 -1.73
CA LEU A 137 -1.00 -0.21 -1.06
C LEU A 137 -2.33 -0.87 -1.43
N TYR A 138 -3.04 -1.34 -0.43
CA TYR A 138 -4.38 -1.91 -0.59
C TYR A 138 -5.39 -0.81 -0.31
N ILE A 139 -6.14 -0.41 -1.31
CA ILE A 139 -6.99 0.77 -1.28
C ILE A 139 -8.43 0.35 -1.56
N THR A 140 -9.37 0.88 -0.79
CA THR A 140 -10.80 0.76 -1.08
C THR A 140 -11.33 2.12 -1.49
N ARG A 141 -12.04 2.19 -2.61
CA ARG A 141 -12.70 3.37 -3.15
C ARG A 141 -14.21 3.13 -3.23
N GLY A 142 -14.95 4.16 -3.13
CA GLY A 142 -16.41 4.07 -3.25
C GLY A 142 -17.09 4.98 -2.27
#